data_b3566c55c13f983d88bf6614e19812b8
#
_entry.id   b3566c55c13f983d88bf6614e19812b8
#
_cell.length_a   1.000
_cell.length_b   1.000
_cell.length_c   1.000
_cell.angle_alpha   90.00
_cell.angle_beta   90.00
_cell.angle_gamma   90.00
#
_symmetry.space_group_name_H-M   'P 1'
#
loop_
_entity.id
_entity.type
_entity.pdbx_description
1 polymer ?
#
loop_
_entity_poly.entity_id
_entity_poly.type
_entity_poly.pdbx_seq_one_letter_code
_entity_poly.pdbx_strand_id
1 'polypeptide(L)'
;MTDKVSLHQYGNSFQAKLIASLLTNRQFLEQIQDILEPKFFESDSNNWLCKEIKKYFNKYKKLPTLDALKVIIDNDTEDILRVSIVEDLKNAFKHFEATDLDFVQEKALDFCKNQKIKDAIVVSVDLLQSGNYEEIKRLVDEALKAGTERDIGHVYMEQFEDRYLESS
;
A
#
# COMPACT_ATOMS: atom_id res chain seq x y z
N MET A 1 24.76 11.45 3.29
CA MET A 1 23.42 11.92 3.00
C MET A 1 22.55 10.78 2.50
N THR A 2 21.38 10.66 3.07
CA THR A 2 20.46 9.62 2.66
C THR A 2 19.40 10.20 1.73
N ASP A 3 19.17 9.53 0.64
CA ASP A 3 18.10 9.92 -0.26
C ASP A 3 16.76 9.63 0.39
N LYS A 4 15.80 10.52 0.15
CA LYS A 4 14.45 10.31 0.62
C LYS A 4 13.84 9.14 -0.14
N VAL A 5 13.37 8.14 0.59
CA VAL A 5 12.70 6.99 -0.02
C VAL A 5 11.31 7.41 -0.47
N SER A 6 11.06 7.35 -1.77
CA SER A 6 9.77 7.74 -2.31
C SER A 6 9.53 7.09 -3.67
N LEU A 7 8.31 7.26 -4.17
CA LEU A 7 7.91 6.79 -5.49
C LEU A 7 8.29 7.77 -6.59
N HIS A 8 9.14 8.74 -6.27
CA HIS A 8 9.57 9.76 -7.21
C HIS A 8 10.07 9.18 -8.53
N GLN A 9 10.83 8.11 -8.47
CA GLN A 9 11.43 7.50 -9.67
C GLN A 9 10.39 7.04 -10.69
N TYR A 10 9.15 6.82 -10.27
CA TYR A 10 8.09 6.37 -11.17
C TYR A 10 7.25 7.51 -11.74
N GLY A 11 7.39 8.73 -11.18
CA GLY A 11 6.72 9.93 -11.70
C GLY A 11 5.33 10.16 -11.12
N ASN A 12 4.78 11.32 -11.48
CA ASN A 12 3.48 11.77 -10.94
C ASN A 12 2.31 10.94 -11.46
N SER A 13 2.35 10.58 -12.74
CA SER A 13 1.29 9.79 -13.34
C SER A 13 1.18 8.42 -12.66
N PHE A 14 2.33 7.81 -12.38
CA PHE A 14 2.36 6.54 -11.67
C PHE A 14 1.70 6.67 -10.30
N GLN A 15 2.04 7.73 -9.57
CA GLN A 15 1.50 7.94 -8.22
C GLN A 15 -0.01 8.19 -8.26
N ALA A 16 -0.50 8.93 -9.26
CA ALA A 16 -1.93 9.12 -9.46
C ALA A 16 -2.64 7.80 -9.75
N LYS A 17 -2.03 6.96 -10.59
CA LYS A 17 -2.57 5.63 -10.90
C LYS A 17 -2.54 4.70 -9.70
N LEU A 18 -1.54 4.86 -8.83
CA LEU A 18 -1.49 4.08 -7.60
C LEU A 18 -2.65 4.45 -6.68
N ILE A 19 -2.91 5.74 -6.50
CA ILE A 19 -4.09 6.18 -5.73
C ILE A 19 -5.37 5.63 -6.37
N ALA A 20 -5.47 5.70 -7.71
CA ALA A 20 -6.61 5.14 -8.42
C ALA A 20 -6.79 3.64 -8.11
N SER A 21 -5.69 2.90 -8.07
CA SER A 21 -5.73 1.47 -7.75
C SER A 21 -6.22 1.21 -6.33
N LEU A 22 -5.79 2.04 -5.38
CA LEU A 22 -6.25 1.91 -4.00
C LEU A 22 -7.74 2.17 -3.87
N LEU A 23 -8.30 2.98 -4.76
CA LEU A 23 -9.71 3.36 -4.73
C LEU A 23 -10.60 2.44 -5.55
N THR A 24 -10.03 1.59 -6.40
CA THR A 24 -10.82 0.75 -7.31
C THR A 24 -10.60 -0.74 -7.12
N ASN A 25 -9.54 -1.14 -6.42
CA ASN A 25 -9.22 -2.57 -6.29
C ASN A 25 -9.04 -2.93 -4.81
N ARG A 26 -10.09 -3.49 -4.23
CA ARG A 26 -10.11 -3.84 -2.81
C ARG A 26 -9.03 -4.87 -2.48
N GLN A 27 -8.86 -5.87 -3.33
CA GLN A 27 -7.88 -6.93 -3.11
C GLN A 27 -6.46 -6.36 -3.07
N PHE A 28 -6.18 -5.43 -3.98
CA PHE A 28 -4.88 -4.78 -4.02
C PHE A 28 -4.64 -3.96 -2.74
N LEU A 29 -5.63 -3.18 -2.33
CA LEU A 29 -5.51 -2.38 -1.10
C LEU A 29 -5.26 -3.28 0.10
N GLU A 30 -6.00 -4.37 0.21
CA GLU A 30 -5.82 -5.31 1.31
C GLU A 30 -4.40 -5.89 1.32
N GLN A 31 -3.87 -6.17 0.14
CA GLN A 31 -2.54 -6.76 0.00
C GLN A 31 -1.42 -5.78 0.33
N ILE A 32 -1.55 -4.52 -0.10
CA ILE A 32 -0.46 -3.55 -0.03
C ILE A 32 -0.48 -2.69 1.24
N GLN A 33 -1.61 -2.63 1.95
CA GLN A 33 -1.75 -1.65 3.03
C GLN A 33 -0.74 -1.84 4.17
N ASP A 34 -0.26 -3.06 4.38
CA ASP A 34 0.71 -3.34 5.44
C ASP A 34 2.07 -2.72 5.17
N ILE A 35 2.39 -2.52 3.90
CA ILE A 35 3.73 -2.13 3.48
C ILE A 35 3.77 -0.79 2.75
N LEU A 36 2.61 -0.29 2.31
CA LEU A 36 2.54 1.02 1.65
C LEU A 36 2.48 2.10 2.71
N GLU A 37 3.51 2.93 2.76
CA GLU A 37 3.55 4.03 3.72
C GLU A 37 3.19 5.34 3.02
N PRO A 38 2.38 6.18 3.64
CA PRO A 38 2.01 7.47 3.03
C PRO A 38 3.21 8.30 2.61
N LYS A 39 4.31 8.22 3.37
CA LYS A 39 5.52 9.02 3.09
C LYS A 39 6.20 8.67 1.77
N PHE A 40 5.82 7.54 1.14
CA PHE A 40 6.38 7.18 -0.17
C PHE A 40 5.86 8.08 -1.28
N PHE A 41 4.71 8.70 -1.10
CA PHE A 41 4.18 9.64 -2.08
C PHE A 41 4.89 10.98 -1.96
N GLU A 42 5.13 11.62 -3.10
CA GLU A 42 5.87 12.88 -3.13
C GLU A 42 5.07 14.06 -2.61
N SER A 43 3.78 14.12 -2.96
CA SER A 43 2.96 15.27 -2.56
C SER A 43 2.31 15.04 -1.21
N ASP A 44 2.19 16.11 -0.45
CA ASP A 44 1.49 16.06 0.84
C ASP A 44 0.04 15.61 0.67
N SER A 45 -0.58 15.98 -0.45
CA SER A 45 -1.96 15.62 -0.72
C SER A 45 -2.11 14.13 -1.00
N ASN A 46 -1.23 13.52 -1.79
CA ASN A 46 -1.26 12.08 -2.02
C ASN A 46 -0.90 11.31 -0.74
N ASN A 47 0.02 11.86 0.06
CA ASN A 47 0.36 11.35 1.37
C ASN A 47 -0.89 11.28 2.24
N TRP A 48 -1.63 12.39 2.30
CA TRP A 48 -2.88 12.47 3.06
C TRP A 48 -3.93 11.49 2.53
N LEU A 49 -4.10 11.42 1.20
CA LEU A 49 -5.06 10.50 0.59
C LEU A 49 -4.74 9.05 0.95
N CYS A 50 -3.48 8.65 0.84
CA CYS A 50 -3.07 7.28 1.19
C CYS A 50 -3.43 6.96 2.64
N LYS A 51 -3.13 7.88 3.54
CA LYS A 51 -3.39 7.73 4.95
C LYS A 51 -4.89 7.56 5.23
N GLU A 52 -5.72 8.41 4.62
CA GLU A 52 -7.17 8.35 4.84
C GLU A 52 -7.80 7.13 4.20
N ILE A 53 -7.33 6.71 3.02
CA ILE A 53 -7.82 5.50 2.37
C ILE A 53 -7.57 4.28 3.26
N LYS A 54 -6.36 4.17 3.80
CA LYS A 54 -6.00 3.06 4.69
C LYS A 54 -6.86 3.08 5.96
N LYS A 55 -7.03 4.25 6.54
CA LYS A 55 -7.81 4.44 7.76
C LYS A 55 -9.27 4.05 7.54
N TYR A 56 -9.86 4.49 6.43
CA TYR A 56 -11.22 4.14 6.06
C TYR A 56 -11.38 2.64 5.88
N PHE A 57 -10.46 2.03 5.13
CA PHE A 57 -10.51 0.60 4.87
C PHE A 57 -10.38 -0.22 6.15
N ASN A 58 -9.51 0.19 7.06
CA ASN A 58 -9.34 -0.51 8.34
C ASN A 58 -10.60 -0.44 9.19
N LYS A 59 -11.31 0.68 9.12
CA LYS A 59 -12.52 0.88 9.92
C LYS A 59 -13.74 0.17 9.33
N TYR A 60 -13.93 0.29 8.02
CA TYR A 60 -15.17 -0.16 7.39
C TYR A 60 -15.01 -1.42 6.55
N LYS A 61 -13.77 -1.85 6.29
CA LYS A 61 -13.45 -3.02 5.45
C LYS A 61 -13.98 -2.89 4.02
N LYS A 62 -14.15 -1.66 3.57
CA LYS A 62 -14.62 -1.32 2.22
C LYS A 62 -13.79 -0.19 1.67
N LEU A 63 -13.72 -0.12 0.34
CA LEU A 63 -13.07 1.02 -0.30
C LEU A 63 -13.90 2.28 -0.05
N PRO A 64 -13.25 3.42 0.24
CA PRO A 64 -13.99 4.67 0.36
C PRO A 64 -14.56 5.07 -1.00
N THR A 65 -15.75 5.62 -0.97
CA THR A 65 -16.35 6.21 -2.17
C THR A 65 -15.83 7.64 -2.33
N LEU A 66 -15.99 8.19 -3.53
CA LEU A 66 -15.62 9.59 -3.75
C LEU A 66 -16.45 10.51 -2.85
N ASP A 67 -17.73 10.18 -2.65
CA ASP A 67 -18.59 10.97 -1.76
C ASP A 67 -18.09 10.94 -0.32
N ALA A 68 -17.68 9.77 0.17
CA ALA A 68 -17.14 9.65 1.52
C ALA A 68 -15.85 10.46 1.66
N LEU A 69 -14.96 10.37 0.68
CA LEU A 69 -13.71 11.14 0.69
C LEU A 69 -13.98 12.63 0.68
N LYS A 70 -14.97 13.07 -0.09
CA LYS A 70 -15.33 14.49 -0.14
C LYS A 70 -15.73 15.00 1.23
N VAL A 71 -16.55 14.25 1.96
CA VAL A 71 -16.94 14.63 3.31
C VAL A 71 -15.74 14.72 4.23
N ILE A 72 -14.85 13.73 4.16
CA ILE A 72 -13.64 13.72 4.99
C ILE A 72 -12.74 14.92 4.66
N ILE A 73 -12.57 15.20 3.36
CA ILE A 73 -11.75 16.32 2.90
C ILE A 73 -12.33 17.63 3.44
N ASP A 74 -13.62 17.82 3.32
CA ASP A 74 -14.26 19.07 3.73
C ASP A 74 -14.19 19.28 5.24
N ASN A 75 -14.22 18.20 6.02
CA ASN A 75 -14.26 18.31 7.48
C ASN A 75 -12.88 18.34 8.14
N ASP A 76 -11.91 17.67 7.54
CA ASP A 76 -10.64 17.39 8.24
C ASP A 76 -9.43 18.12 7.68
N THR A 77 -9.59 18.98 6.66
CA THR A 77 -8.43 19.64 6.06
C THR A 77 -8.56 21.16 6.05
N GLU A 78 -7.40 21.81 6.07
CA GLU A 78 -7.30 23.24 5.92
C GLU A 78 -7.38 23.64 4.46
N ASP A 79 -7.77 24.89 4.18
CA ASP A 79 -8.10 25.35 2.84
C ASP A 79 -7.03 25.06 1.79
N ILE A 80 -5.76 25.36 2.10
CA ILE A 80 -4.68 25.21 1.11
C ILE A 80 -4.47 23.74 0.77
N LEU A 81 -4.40 22.91 1.78
CA LEU A 81 -4.21 21.46 1.58
C LEU A 81 -5.42 20.85 0.90
N ARG A 82 -6.61 21.35 1.22
CA ARG A 82 -7.85 20.87 0.61
C ARG A 82 -7.84 21.00 -0.91
N VAL A 83 -7.38 22.17 -1.40
CA VAL A 83 -7.31 22.38 -2.85
C VAL A 83 -6.38 21.36 -3.50
N SER A 84 -5.22 21.13 -2.90
CA SER A 84 -4.25 20.14 -3.43
C SER A 84 -4.79 18.73 -3.39
N ILE A 85 -5.48 18.38 -2.30
CA ILE A 85 -6.06 17.04 -2.16
C ILE A 85 -7.13 16.80 -3.22
N VAL A 86 -8.01 17.79 -3.42
CA VAL A 86 -9.07 17.66 -4.43
C VAL A 86 -8.45 17.52 -5.81
N GLU A 87 -7.40 18.26 -6.09
CA GLU A 87 -6.71 18.19 -7.38
C GLU A 87 -6.09 16.83 -7.60
N ASP A 88 -5.38 16.29 -6.62
CA ASP A 88 -4.76 14.98 -6.73
C ASP A 88 -5.82 13.88 -6.81
N LEU A 89 -6.94 14.05 -6.11
CA LEU A 89 -8.04 13.09 -6.20
C LEU A 89 -8.65 13.11 -7.60
N LYS A 90 -8.81 14.29 -8.20
CA LYS A 90 -9.30 14.39 -9.58
C LYS A 90 -8.33 13.74 -10.56
N ASN A 91 -7.03 13.92 -10.34
CA ASN A 91 -6.02 13.27 -11.17
C ASN A 91 -6.11 11.75 -11.06
N ALA A 92 -6.29 11.22 -9.86
CA ALA A 92 -6.47 9.80 -9.67
C ALA A 92 -7.75 9.31 -10.39
N PHE A 93 -8.83 10.07 -10.27
CA PHE A 93 -10.10 9.71 -10.90
C PHE A 93 -9.96 9.56 -12.41
N LYS A 94 -9.15 10.39 -13.04
CA LYS A 94 -8.90 10.30 -14.48
C LYS A 94 -8.32 8.95 -14.90
N HIS A 95 -7.70 8.25 -13.98
CA HIS A 95 -7.01 6.98 -14.25
C HIS A 95 -7.77 5.76 -13.74
N PHE A 96 -9.01 5.92 -13.28
CA PHE A 96 -9.78 4.80 -12.72
C PHE A 96 -9.95 3.65 -13.72
N GLU A 97 -9.95 3.96 -15.01
CA GLU A 97 -10.09 2.94 -16.06
C GLU A 97 -8.83 2.81 -16.92
N ALA A 98 -7.69 3.23 -16.39
CA ALA A 98 -6.43 3.09 -17.10
C ALA A 98 -6.10 1.61 -17.34
N THR A 99 -5.53 1.32 -18.51
CA THR A 99 -5.27 -0.07 -18.90
C THR A 99 -4.02 -0.67 -18.26
N ASP A 100 -3.19 0.16 -17.64
CA ASP A 100 -1.94 -0.27 -17.05
C ASP A 100 -1.94 -0.28 -15.51
N LEU A 101 -3.12 -0.31 -14.89
CA LEU A 101 -3.21 -0.33 -13.43
C LEU A 101 -2.58 -1.61 -12.84
N ASP A 102 -2.70 -2.73 -13.54
CA ASP A 102 -2.07 -3.99 -13.09
C ASP A 102 -0.56 -3.83 -12.99
N PHE A 103 0.03 -3.19 -13.99
CA PHE A 103 1.47 -2.92 -13.99
C PHE A 103 1.85 -2.01 -12.82
N VAL A 104 1.09 -0.94 -12.60
CA VAL A 104 1.33 -0.01 -11.51
C VAL A 104 1.26 -0.73 -10.16
N GLN A 105 0.25 -1.58 -10.00
CA GLN A 105 0.06 -2.34 -8.76
C GLN A 105 1.23 -3.27 -8.50
N GLU A 106 1.69 -3.96 -9.52
CA GLU A 106 2.82 -4.89 -9.41
C GLU A 106 4.09 -4.14 -9.01
N LYS A 107 4.38 -3.02 -9.68
CA LYS A 107 5.58 -2.24 -9.39
C LYS A 107 5.53 -1.61 -8.00
N ALA A 108 4.36 -1.15 -7.58
CA ALA A 108 4.19 -0.60 -6.24
C ALA A 108 4.42 -1.66 -5.17
N LEU A 109 3.89 -2.87 -5.38
CA LEU A 109 4.13 -3.98 -4.46
C LEU A 109 5.61 -4.31 -4.36
N ASP A 110 6.29 -4.40 -5.50
CA ASP A 110 7.72 -4.70 -5.52
C ASP A 110 8.51 -3.64 -4.76
N PHE A 111 8.20 -2.37 -5.00
CA PHE A 111 8.87 -1.27 -4.34
C PHE A 111 8.68 -1.38 -2.81
N CYS A 112 7.45 -1.56 -2.36
CA CYS A 112 7.15 -1.60 -0.94
C CYS A 112 7.75 -2.83 -0.26
N LYS A 113 7.72 -3.99 -0.92
CA LYS A 113 8.35 -5.19 -0.39
C LYS A 113 9.84 -5.01 -0.23
N ASN A 114 10.49 -4.41 -1.23
CA ASN A 114 11.92 -4.13 -1.16
C ASN A 114 12.25 -3.20 0.00
N GLN A 115 11.46 -2.17 0.22
CA GLN A 115 11.68 -1.26 1.34
C GLN A 115 11.51 -1.97 2.67
N LYS A 116 10.52 -2.83 2.78
CA LYS A 116 10.29 -3.58 4.02
C LYS A 116 11.47 -4.49 4.34
N ILE A 117 11.99 -5.19 3.33
CA ILE A 117 13.14 -6.07 3.50
C ILE A 117 14.39 -5.27 3.85
N LYS A 118 14.62 -4.14 3.19
CA LYS A 118 15.75 -3.27 3.50
C LYS A 118 15.70 -2.79 4.95
N ASP A 119 14.54 -2.38 5.41
CA ASP A 119 14.36 -1.91 6.79
C ASP A 119 14.67 -3.03 7.78
N ALA A 120 14.20 -4.25 7.49
CA ALA A 120 14.46 -5.40 8.35
C ALA A 120 15.95 -5.70 8.41
N ILE A 121 16.64 -5.61 7.28
CA ILE A 121 18.10 -5.84 7.25
C ILE A 121 18.85 -4.80 8.07
N VAL A 122 18.47 -3.52 7.90
CA VAL A 122 19.12 -2.43 8.63
C VAL A 122 18.96 -2.62 10.15
N VAL A 123 17.75 -2.90 10.60
CA VAL A 123 17.49 -3.13 12.01
C VAL A 123 18.22 -4.39 12.50
N SER A 124 18.31 -5.41 11.65
CA SER A 124 18.98 -6.66 12.00
C SER A 124 20.47 -6.49 12.27
N VAL A 125 21.11 -5.51 11.62
CA VAL A 125 22.52 -5.21 11.88
C VAL A 125 22.71 -4.81 13.35
N ASP A 126 21.85 -3.95 13.87
CA ASP A 126 21.91 -3.53 15.27
C ASP A 126 21.60 -4.69 16.21
N LEU A 127 20.62 -5.50 15.86
CA LEU A 127 20.25 -6.65 16.69
C LEU A 127 21.35 -7.70 16.71
N LEU A 128 22.10 -7.81 15.62
CA LEU A 128 23.22 -8.75 15.55
C LEU A 128 24.29 -8.39 16.57
N GLN A 129 24.55 -7.10 16.74
CA GLN A 129 25.53 -6.63 17.69
C GLN A 129 25.15 -6.97 19.14
N SER A 130 23.86 -7.00 19.44
CA SER A 130 23.37 -7.35 20.77
C SER A 130 23.12 -8.86 20.95
N GLY A 131 23.31 -9.64 19.88
CA GLY A 131 23.11 -11.08 19.92
C GLY A 131 21.65 -11.52 19.95
N ASN A 132 20.75 -10.65 19.54
CA ASN A 132 19.33 -10.95 19.60
C ASN A 132 18.85 -11.64 18.29
N TYR A 133 19.26 -12.89 18.14
CA TYR A 133 19.04 -13.65 16.89
C TYR A 133 17.57 -14.00 16.66
N GLU A 134 16.82 -14.23 17.71
CA GLU A 134 15.39 -14.53 17.60
C GLU A 134 14.62 -13.37 17.01
N GLU A 135 14.94 -12.16 17.42
CA GLU A 135 14.29 -10.97 16.89
C GLU A 135 14.65 -10.74 15.42
N ILE A 136 15.90 -11.03 15.04
CA ILE A 136 16.33 -10.95 13.65
C ILE A 136 15.47 -11.88 12.79
N LYS A 137 15.32 -13.12 13.23
CA LYS A 137 14.51 -14.10 12.51
C LYS A 137 13.08 -13.62 12.36
N ARG A 138 12.49 -13.11 13.44
CA ARG A 138 11.11 -12.60 13.41
C ARG A 138 10.96 -11.46 12.42
N LEU A 139 11.86 -10.48 12.44
CA LEU A 139 11.80 -9.32 11.55
C LEU A 139 11.94 -9.72 10.08
N VAL A 140 12.88 -10.60 9.77
CA VAL A 140 13.10 -11.05 8.40
C VAL A 140 11.91 -11.85 7.91
N ASP A 141 11.39 -12.75 8.74
CA ASP A 141 10.22 -13.55 8.36
C ASP A 141 9.01 -12.65 8.10
N GLU A 142 8.78 -11.66 8.94
CA GLU A 142 7.68 -10.71 8.74
C GLU A 142 7.86 -9.92 7.47
N ALA A 143 9.08 -9.47 7.19
CA ALA A 143 9.35 -8.69 5.99
C ALA A 143 9.12 -9.52 4.72
N LEU A 144 9.50 -10.78 4.75
CA LEU A 144 9.33 -11.65 3.60
C LEU A 144 7.86 -12.00 3.34
N LYS A 145 7.04 -12.01 4.38
CA LYS A 145 5.61 -12.30 4.27
C LYS A 145 4.76 -11.07 3.97
N ALA A 146 5.31 -9.88 4.24
CA ALA A 146 4.54 -8.65 4.06
C ALA A 146 4.17 -8.45 2.60
N GLY A 147 2.96 -7.99 2.35
CA GLY A 147 2.48 -7.73 1.00
C GLY A 147 2.12 -8.99 0.20
N THR A 148 2.14 -10.15 0.82
CA THR A 148 1.69 -11.36 0.14
C THR A 148 0.17 -11.40 0.11
N GLU A 149 -0.37 -12.05 -0.92
CA GLU A 149 -1.81 -12.19 -1.05
C GLU A 149 -2.34 -13.02 0.10
N ARG A 150 -3.39 -12.54 0.74
CA ARG A 150 -3.99 -13.26 1.86
C ARG A 150 -5.11 -14.13 1.34
N ASP A 151 -5.01 -15.40 1.62
CA ASP A 151 -6.08 -16.32 1.30
C ASP A 151 -7.29 -16.02 2.13
N ILE A 152 -8.37 -16.01 1.46
CA ILE A 152 -9.61 -15.84 2.15
C ILE A 152 -10.39 -17.10 1.96
N GLY A 153 -10.08 -17.94 2.66
CA GLY A 153 -10.73 -19.15 2.64
C GLY A 153 -10.36 -20.14 1.61
N HIS A 154 -9.91 -19.59 0.83
CA HIS A 154 -9.56 -20.05 0.46
C HIS A 154 -9.30 -20.90 0.79
N VAL A 155 -9.57 -21.11 0.39
CA VAL A 155 -9.44 -21.54 0.71
C VAL A 155 -9.26 -22.12 0.69
N TYR A 156 -9.53 -22.51 0.27
CA TYR A 156 -9.41 -22.70 0.18
C TYR A 156 -8.87 -23.38 0.04
N MET A 157 -8.96 -23.75 -0.30
CA MET A 157 -8.57 -24.00 -0.45
C MET A 157 -7.99 -24.65 -0.50
N GLU A 158 -8.10 -25.08 -0.70
CA GLU A 158 -7.75 -25.34 -0.61
C GLU A 158 -7.62 -25.73 -0.76
N GLN A 159 -8.09 -26.09 -1.09
CA GLN A 159 -8.15 -26.09 -1.18
C GLN A 159 -7.76 -26.38 -1.53
N PHE A 160 -8.15 -27.02 -2.09
CA PHE A 160 -7.94 -27.04 -2.54
C PHE A 160 -7.27 -27.78 -2.70
N GLU A 161 -7.46 -27.99 -2.45
CA GLU A 161 -7.16 -28.24 -2.53
C GLU A 161 -6.87 -28.75 -2.73
N ASP A 162 -7.21 -29.26 -2.81
CA ASP A 162 -7.21 -29.35 -2.89
C ASP A 162 -6.97 -29.60 -3.41
N ARG A 163 -7.08 -29.76 -3.65
CA ARG A 163 -7.12 -29.56 -4.06
C ARG A 163 -6.62 -29.85 -4.37
N TYR A 164 -6.97 -30.50 -4.48
CA TYR A 164 -6.61 -30.41 -4.75
C TYR A 164 -5.95 -30.94 -4.78
N LEU A 165 -6.43 -31.27 -4.55
CA LEU A 165 -6.20 -31.34 -4.40
C LEU A 165 -5.72 -31.65 -4.50
N GLU A 166 -5.94 -32.01 -4.40
CA GLU A 166 -5.83 -31.96 -4.27
C GLU A 166 -5.37 -32.08 -4.33
N SER A 167 -5.67 -32.83 -4.69
CA SER A 167 -5.49 -32.71 -4.55
C SER A 167 -5.09 -32.74 -4.49
N SER A 168 -5.38 -33.42 -4.71
CA SER A 168 -5.26 -33.31 -4.41
C SER A 168 -5.09 -33.12 -4.34
#